data_19d4367c1f5da1fd83e9c4b1849903af
#
_entry.id   19d4367c1f5da1fd83e9c4b1849903af
#
_cell.length_a   1.000
_cell.length_b   1.000
_cell.length_c   1.000
_cell.angle_alpha   90.00
_cell.angle_beta   90.00
_cell.angle_gamma   90.00
#
_symmetry.space_group_name_H-M   'P 1'
#
loop_
_entity.id
_entity.type
_entity.pdbx_description
1 polymer ?
#
loop_
_entity_poly.entity_id
_entity_poly.type
_entity_poly.pdbx_seq_one_letter_code
_entity_poly.pdbx_strand_id
1 'polypeptide(L)'
;MKTRNFFKFFLIIAVSALSLSSCIKTEDEPKVDYYKVMTDYMAANTMDLPDVIASGVVTASAVNADKSAYYIIDLRSAADFAAGHIEGAVNSTVKDVLTAAQNAGSKPILLVCYTGQNAAYANVCLRLSGYKTSKIMKWGMSAWGPAFDKWSANVSDQAVNHTNWSTTNTIKAPVTFSLPTITATAKEGSEILKERVRAALDKGFQNVKAVDALTTPANYFLVNYWTEADVTKYGHIKGAYRLNETLKLADATGFKNLNPSAVVVPYCWTGQTSAMVSAYLTVLGYDAKGLFFGTNNMIGTKLEKNSWTLEKPATNLPSVK
;
A
#
# COMPACT_ATOMS: atom_id res chain seq x y z
N MET A 1 -76.96 44.33 -60.84
CA MET A 1 -76.97 42.84 -60.84
C MET A 1 -76.46 42.38 -59.53
N LYS A 2 -77.10 41.41 -58.87
CA LYS A 2 -77.07 41.05 -57.44
C LYS A 2 -75.72 40.52 -57.04
N THR A 3 -75.14 41.06 -55.96
CA THR A 3 -74.04 40.51 -55.19
C THR A 3 -74.58 39.96 -53.88
N ARG A 4 -74.37 38.70 -53.65
CA ARG A 4 -74.79 38.00 -52.41
C ARG A 4 -73.58 37.91 -51.43
N ASN A 5 -73.76 38.55 -50.29
CA ASN A 5 -72.82 38.41 -49.13
C ASN A 5 -73.00 37.03 -48.50
N PHE A 6 -71.89 36.32 -48.27
CA PHE A 6 -71.79 35.16 -47.45
C PHE A 6 -70.98 35.49 -46.20
N PHE A 7 -71.68 35.58 -45.06
CA PHE A 7 -71.10 35.65 -43.73
C PHE A 7 -70.59 34.26 -43.35
N LYS A 8 -69.28 34.12 -43.09
CA LYS A 8 -68.72 32.92 -42.49
C LYS A 8 -68.48 33.18 -41.01
N PHE A 9 -69.21 32.46 -40.16
CA PHE A 9 -68.99 32.32 -38.72
C PHE A 9 -67.67 31.55 -38.50
N PHE A 10 -66.73 32.18 -37.86
CA PHE A 10 -65.55 31.48 -37.30
C PHE A 10 -65.84 31.05 -35.87
N LEU A 11 -65.98 29.73 -35.65
CA LEU A 11 -66.10 29.12 -34.36
C LEU A 11 -64.70 28.95 -33.78
N ILE A 12 -64.34 29.72 -32.76
CA ILE A 12 -63.06 29.59 -32.05
C ILE A 12 -63.24 28.49 -31.03
N ILE A 13 -62.62 27.31 -31.28
CA ILE A 13 -62.49 26.24 -30.31
C ILE A 13 -61.27 26.55 -29.49
N ALA A 14 -61.43 26.98 -28.24
CA ALA A 14 -60.36 27.10 -27.25
C ALA A 14 -59.96 25.70 -26.78
N VAL A 15 -58.86 25.15 -27.27
CA VAL A 15 -58.22 23.93 -26.74
C VAL A 15 -57.42 24.34 -25.51
N SER A 16 -57.97 24.08 -24.33
CA SER A 16 -57.28 24.17 -23.05
C SER A 16 -56.28 23.00 -22.96
N ALA A 17 -55.01 23.27 -23.27
CA ALA A 17 -53.90 22.34 -23.01
C ALA A 17 -53.68 22.23 -21.50
N LEU A 18 -54.22 21.20 -20.87
CA LEU A 18 -53.80 20.77 -19.55
C LEU A 18 -52.37 20.22 -19.66
N SER A 19 -51.39 21.06 -19.31
CA SER A 19 -50.02 20.62 -19.07
C SER A 19 -50.02 19.72 -17.81
N LEU A 20 -50.08 18.40 -18.01
CA LEU A 20 -49.72 17.42 -17.02
C LEU A 20 -48.19 17.53 -16.81
N SER A 21 -47.79 18.35 -15.85
CA SER A 21 -46.44 18.33 -15.30
C SER A 21 -46.28 17.01 -14.56
N SER A 22 -45.88 15.97 -15.31
CA SER A 22 -45.41 14.71 -14.72
C SER A 22 -44.07 15.04 -14.00
N CYS A 23 -44.12 15.15 -12.69
CA CYS A 23 -42.93 15.03 -11.86
C CYS A 23 -42.35 13.62 -12.08
N ILE A 24 -41.48 13.49 -13.08
CA ILE A 24 -40.61 12.35 -13.15
C ILE A 24 -39.72 12.47 -11.91
N LYS A 25 -40.01 11.73 -10.87
CA LYS A 25 -39.03 11.41 -9.85
C LYS A 25 -37.92 10.69 -10.58
N THR A 26 -36.80 11.37 -10.82
CA THR A 26 -35.53 10.72 -11.11
C THR A 26 -35.25 9.89 -9.86
N GLU A 27 -35.52 8.58 -9.91
CA GLU A 27 -34.97 7.66 -8.96
C GLU A 27 -33.46 7.84 -9.08
N ASP A 28 -32.82 8.31 -8.00
CA ASP A 28 -31.37 8.40 -7.95
C ASP A 28 -30.85 6.99 -8.24
N GLU A 29 -30.11 6.83 -9.34
CA GLU A 29 -29.41 5.58 -9.66
C GLU A 29 -28.66 5.13 -8.41
N PRO A 30 -28.77 3.86 -8.00
CA PRO A 30 -28.11 3.39 -6.79
C PRO A 30 -26.62 3.66 -6.89
N LYS A 31 -26.10 4.44 -5.94
CA LYS A 31 -24.70 4.84 -5.91
C LYS A 31 -23.82 3.59 -5.83
N VAL A 32 -23.00 3.37 -6.86
CA VAL A 32 -22.11 2.21 -6.93
C VAL A 32 -21.11 2.25 -5.77
N ASP A 33 -21.05 1.17 -5.00
CA ASP A 33 -20.01 0.95 -4.00
C ASP A 33 -18.75 0.39 -4.67
N TYR A 34 -17.92 1.28 -5.18
CA TYR A 34 -16.67 0.91 -5.86
C TYR A 34 -15.70 0.15 -4.97
N TYR A 35 -15.70 0.43 -3.64
CA TYR A 35 -14.89 -0.32 -2.69
C TYR A 35 -15.30 -1.79 -2.68
N LYS A 36 -16.59 -2.05 -2.53
CA LYS A 36 -17.13 -3.42 -2.52
C LYS A 36 -16.87 -4.13 -3.86
N VAL A 37 -17.15 -3.49 -4.99
CA VAL A 37 -16.92 -4.09 -6.33
C VAL A 37 -15.46 -4.49 -6.52
N MET A 38 -14.52 -3.63 -6.12
CA MET A 38 -13.08 -3.91 -6.19
C MET A 38 -12.69 -5.05 -5.24
N THR A 39 -13.12 -4.99 -3.98
CA THR A 39 -12.70 -5.98 -2.98
C THR A 39 -13.32 -7.34 -3.19
N ASP A 40 -14.53 -7.44 -3.73
CA ASP A 40 -15.14 -8.70 -4.17
C ASP A 40 -14.29 -9.35 -5.28
N TYR A 41 -13.83 -8.56 -6.27
CA TYR A 41 -12.91 -9.03 -7.29
C TYR A 41 -11.59 -9.52 -6.68
N MET A 42 -10.99 -8.74 -5.77
CA MET A 42 -9.74 -9.10 -5.10
C MET A 42 -9.88 -10.42 -4.33
N ALA A 43 -10.96 -10.59 -3.56
CA ALA A 43 -11.23 -11.81 -2.80
C ALA A 43 -11.39 -13.04 -3.73
N ALA A 44 -12.12 -12.89 -4.84
CA ALA A 44 -12.31 -13.96 -5.83
C ALA A 44 -11.03 -14.38 -6.57
N ASN A 45 -9.97 -13.53 -6.57
CA ASN A 45 -8.72 -13.75 -7.30
C ASN A 45 -7.50 -14.01 -6.41
N THR A 46 -7.70 -14.37 -5.13
CA THR A 46 -6.61 -14.65 -4.18
C THR A 46 -5.68 -13.43 -4.05
N MET A 47 -6.27 -12.26 -3.86
CA MET A 47 -5.58 -10.98 -3.70
C MET A 47 -5.82 -10.38 -2.31
N ASP A 48 -6.09 -11.21 -1.30
CA ASP A 48 -6.17 -10.74 0.09
C ASP A 48 -4.79 -10.35 0.62
N LEU A 49 -4.75 -9.48 1.63
CA LEU A 49 -3.48 -8.97 2.16
C LEU A 49 -2.50 -10.09 2.55
N PRO A 50 -2.90 -11.15 3.28
CA PRO A 50 -1.97 -12.23 3.62
C PRO A 50 -1.36 -12.90 2.39
N ASP A 51 -2.15 -13.12 1.33
CA ASP A 51 -1.69 -13.75 0.10
C ASP A 51 -0.71 -12.86 -0.66
N VAL A 52 -1.04 -11.56 -0.74
CA VAL A 52 -0.25 -10.57 -1.48
C VAL A 52 1.12 -10.33 -0.83
N ILE A 53 1.24 -10.40 0.51
CA ILE A 53 2.52 -10.18 1.20
C ILE A 53 3.32 -11.45 1.47
N ALA A 54 2.72 -12.63 1.28
CA ALA A 54 3.36 -13.91 1.57
C ALA A 54 4.61 -14.14 0.71
N SER A 55 5.65 -14.79 1.28
CA SER A 55 6.83 -15.32 0.57
C SER A 55 7.54 -14.34 -0.39
N GLY A 56 7.39 -13.04 -0.14
CA GLY A 56 7.89 -11.98 -1.03
C GLY A 56 9.32 -11.50 -0.77
N VAL A 57 10.09 -12.15 0.12
CA VAL A 57 11.40 -11.64 0.57
C VAL A 57 12.50 -12.66 0.31
N VAL A 58 13.63 -12.22 -0.29
CA VAL A 58 14.85 -13.02 -0.50
C VAL A 58 16.06 -12.29 0.08
N THR A 59 17.10 -13.04 0.46
CA THR A 59 18.36 -12.44 0.98
C THR A 59 19.28 -12.02 -0.15
N ALA A 60 20.17 -11.06 0.12
CA ALA A 60 21.17 -10.63 -0.85
C ALA A 60 22.12 -11.78 -1.26
N SER A 61 22.47 -12.68 -0.33
CA SER A 61 23.28 -13.85 -0.62
C SER A 61 22.60 -14.83 -1.59
N ALA A 62 21.31 -15.07 -1.41
CA ALA A 62 20.53 -15.91 -2.33
C ALA A 62 20.42 -15.29 -3.73
N VAL A 63 20.23 -13.97 -3.82
CA VAL A 63 20.23 -13.25 -5.10
C VAL A 63 21.61 -13.33 -5.78
N ASN A 64 22.69 -13.14 -5.01
CA ASN A 64 24.04 -13.22 -5.59
C ASN A 64 24.40 -14.63 -6.07
N ALA A 65 23.89 -15.66 -5.42
CA ALA A 65 24.12 -17.06 -5.83
C ALA A 65 23.51 -17.37 -7.21
N ASP A 66 22.37 -16.79 -7.54
CA ASP A 66 21.72 -16.93 -8.85
C ASP A 66 20.96 -15.67 -9.25
N LYS A 67 21.71 -14.66 -9.71
CA LYS A 67 21.12 -13.41 -10.25
C LYS A 67 20.28 -13.66 -11.49
N SER A 68 20.64 -14.67 -12.29
CA SER A 68 20.01 -14.97 -13.56
C SER A 68 18.58 -15.52 -13.41
N ALA A 69 18.22 -16.04 -12.22
CA ALA A 69 16.88 -16.51 -11.89
C ALA A 69 15.84 -15.38 -11.86
N TYR A 70 16.28 -14.11 -11.82
CA TYR A 70 15.39 -12.97 -11.66
C TYR A 70 15.47 -11.98 -12.82
N TYR A 71 14.38 -11.27 -13.05
CA TYR A 71 14.39 -9.97 -13.72
C TYR A 71 14.48 -8.90 -12.63
N ILE A 72 15.67 -8.32 -12.47
CA ILE A 72 15.96 -7.40 -11.36
C ILE A 72 15.63 -5.98 -11.79
N ILE A 73 14.77 -5.30 -11.01
CA ILE A 73 14.44 -3.89 -11.21
C ILE A 73 14.94 -3.09 -10.00
N ASP A 74 15.88 -2.19 -10.23
CA ASP A 74 16.43 -1.30 -9.21
C ASP A 74 15.68 0.03 -9.22
N LEU A 75 15.03 0.33 -8.10
CA LEU A 75 14.17 1.51 -7.91
C LEU A 75 14.92 2.70 -7.30
N ARG A 76 16.25 2.66 -7.25
CA ARG A 76 17.08 3.80 -6.83
C ARG A 76 17.11 4.86 -7.94
N SER A 77 17.65 6.05 -7.60
CA SER A 77 17.88 7.07 -8.62
C SER A 77 18.80 6.57 -9.73
N ALA A 78 18.69 7.14 -10.93
CA ALA A 78 19.55 6.79 -12.06
C ALA A 78 21.05 7.04 -11.71
N ALA A 79 21.35 8.07 -10.94
CA ALA A 79 22.72 8.36 -10.49
C ALA A 79 23.25 7.28 -9.53
N ASP A 80 22.42 6.83 -8.57
CA ASP A 80 22.79 5.75 -7.65
C ASP A 80 22.96 4.41 -8.36
N PHE A 81 22.11 4.14 -9.35
CA PHE A 81 22.22 2.95 -10.19
C PHE A 81 23.52 2.97 -10.99
N ALA A 82 23.84 4.08 -11.64
CA ALA A 82 25.08 4.24 -12.41
C ALA A 82 26.35 4.18 -11.53
N ALA A 83 26.26 4.59 -10.26
CA ALA A 83 27.36 4.48 -9.32
C ALA A 83 27.68 3.04 -8.91
N GLY A 84 26.69 2.13 -9.02
CA GLY A 84 26.88 0.70 -8.78
C GLY A 84 25.55 -0.01 -8.59
N HIS A 85 25.36 -1.13 -9.28
CA HIS A 85 24.12 -1.92 -9.24
C HIS A 85 24.41 -3.43 -9.34
N ILE A 86 23.39 -4.26 -9.14
CA ILE A 86 23.46 -5.70 -9.33
C ILE A 86 23.54 -5.98 -10.83
N GLU A 87 24.51 -6.80 -11.25
CA GLU A 87 24.66 -7.17 -12.66
C GLU A 87 23.36 -7.73 -13.25
N GLY A 88 22.99 -7.22 -14.44
CA GLY A 88 21.74 -7.58 -15.11
C GLY A 88 20.50 -6.86 -14.61
N ALA A 89 20.60 -5.98 -13.61
CA ALA A 89 19.50 -5.16 -13.17
C ALA A 89 19.18 -4.03 -14.19
N VAL A 90 17.92 -3.67 -14.26
CA VAL A 90 17.44 -2.48 -14.99
C VAL A 90 17.00 -1.40 -14.01
N ASN A 91 17.24 -0.13 -14.34
CA ASN A 91 16.78 0.97 -13.50
C ASN A 91 15.34 1.37 -13.85
N SER A 92 14.55 1.68 -12.83
CA SER A 92 13.20 2.20 -12.96
C SER A 92 12.84 3.08 -11.76
N THR A 93 11.64 3.61 -11.76
CA THR A 93 11.05 4.30 -10.60
C THR A 93 9.91 3.47 -10.01
N VAL A 94 9.50 3.78 -8.78
CA VAL A 94 8.29 3.18 -8.19
C VAL A 94 7.08 3.42 -9.10
N LYS A 95 6.97 4.62 -9.65
CA LYS A 95 5.86 5.02 -10.54
C LYS A 95 5.82 4.18 -11.83
N ASP A 96 6.97 3.88 -12.41
CA ASP A 96 7.09 3.24 -13.72
C ASP A 96 7.34 1.73 -13.63
N VAL A 97 7.29 1.16 -12.43
CA VAL A 97 7.61 -0.25 -12.18
C VAL A 97 6.78 -1.23 -13.01
N LEU A 98 5.50 -0.93 -13.26
CA LEU A 98 4.65 -1.77 -14.11
C LEU A 98 5.11 -1.79 -15.57
N THR A 99 5.59 -0.66 -16.09
CA THR A 99 6.16 -0.59 -17.45
C THR A 99 7.45 -1.39 -17.53
N ALA A 100 8.36 -1.25 -16.55
CA ALA A 100 9.58 -2.03 -16.49
C ALA A 100 9.29 -3.55 -16.37
N ALA A 101 8.26 -3.92 -15.61
CA ALA A 101 7.85 -5.30 -15.39
C ALA A 101 7.43 -6.05 -16.65
N GLN A 102 6.95 -5.35 -17.69
CA GLN A 102 6.53 -5.95 -18.97
C GLN A 102 7.67 -6.69 -19.69
N ASN A 103 8.91 -6.31 -19.42
CA ASN A 103 10.10 -6.92 -20.02
C ASN A 103 10.61 -8.16 -19.26
N ALA A 104 9.95 -8.56 -18.16
CA ALA A 104 10.40 -9.68 -17.32
C ALA A 104 10.26 -11.05 -18.02
N GLY A 105 9.37 -11.16 -19.02
CA GLY A 105 9.02 -12.45 -19.63
C GLY A 105 8.46 -13.41 -18.58
N SER A 106 9.03 -14.61 -18.49
CA SER A 106 8.64 -15.62 -17.51
C SER A 106 9.43 -15.55 -16.18
N LYS A 107 10.44 -14.69 -16.08
CA LYS A 107 11.26 -14.59 -14.87
C LYS A 107 10.51 -13.93 -13.73
N PRO A 108 10.63 -14.44 -12.48
CA PRO A 108 10.15 -13.72 -11.32
C PRO A 108 10.87 -12.38 -11.20
N ILE A 109 10.10 -11.32 -10.93
CA ILE A 109 10.65 -9.97 -10.75
C ILE A 109 11.24 -9.86 -9.36
N LEU A 110 12.46 -9.31 -9.26
CA LEU A 110 13.08 -8.91 -8.00
C LEU A 110 13.19 -7.40 -7.95
N LEU A 111 12.51 -6.78 -6.99
CA LEU A 111 12.62 -5.35 -6.75
C LEU A 111 13.72 -5.04 -5.74
N VAL A 112 14.55 -4.06 -6.05
CA VAL A 112 15.60 -3.55 -5.17
C VAL A 112 15.47 -2.05 -4.99
N CYS A 113 15.77 -1.57 -3.78
CA CYS A 113 16.02 -0.17 -3.47
C CYS A 113 17.09 -0.11 -2.37
N TYR A 114 17.41 1.03 -1.78
CA TYR A 114 18.43 1.10 -0.73
C TYR A 114 18.11 0.27 0.51
N THR A 115 16.86 0.31 0.99
CA THR A 115 16.44 -0.22 2.31
C THR A 115 15.44 -1.36 2.22
N GLY A 116 14.97 -1.68 1.02
CA GLY A 116 13.89 -2.64 0.78
C GLY A 116 12.48 -2.10 0.98
N GLN A 117 12.27 -0.88 1.49
CA GLN A 117 10.93 -0.35 1.82
C GLN A 117 10.18 0.13 0.57
N ASN A 118 10.81 0.96 -0.30
CA ASN A 118 10.21 1.34 -1.59
C ASN A 118 9.92 0.12 -2.47
N ALA A 119 10.87 -0.85 -2.48
CA ALA A 119 10.70 -2.10 -3.18
C ALA A 119 9.50 -2.90 -2.63
N ALA A 120 9.34 -2.94 -1.32
CA ALA A 120 8.23 -3.61 -0.65
C ALA A 120 6.86 -3.00 -1.02
N TYR A 121 6.79 -1.68 -1.04
CA TYR A 121 5.59 -0.95 -1.48
C TYR A 121 5.24 -1.27 -2.95
N ALA A 122 6.20 -1.14 -3.85
CA ALA A 122 6.02 -1.41 -5.27
C ALA A 122 5.69 -2.89 -5.55
N ASN A 123 6.22 -3.83 -4.74
CA ASN A 123 5.97 -5.25 -4.88
C ASN A 123 4.49 -5.61 -4.70
N VAL A 124 3.79 -4.98 -3.76
CA VAL A 124 2.35 -5.16 -3.58
C VAL A 124 1.59 -4.71 -4.83
N CYS A 125 1.95 -3.55 -5.39
CA CYS A 125 1.34 -3.05 -6.61
C CYS A 125 1.58 -4.01 -7.80
N LEU A 126 2.78 -4.58 -7.94
CA LEU A 126 3.07 -5.61 -8.95
C LEU A 126 2.21 -6.85 -8.74
N ARG A 127 2.11 -7.36 -7.51
CA ARG A 127 1.33 -8.58 -7.21
C ARG A 127 -0.15 -8.39 -7.46
N LEU A 128 -0.70 -7.26 -7.10
CA LEU A 128 -2.09 -6.88 -7.42
C LEU A 128 -2.32 -6.68 -8.92
N SER A 129 -1.26 -6.44 -9.70
CA SER A 129 -1.29 -6.35 -11.16
C SER A 129 -0.99 -7.68 -11.88
N GLY A 130 -0.96 -8.81 -11.14
CA GLY A 130 -0.79 -10.14 -11.71
C GLY A 130 0.62 -10.74 -11.65
N TYR A 131 1.65 -9.96 -11.25
CA TYR A 131 3.03 -10.47 -11.07
C TYR A 131 3.18 -11.18 -9.72
N LYS A 132 2.40 -12.25 -9.49
CA LYS A 132 2.23 -12.93 -8.20
C LYS A 132 3.53 -13.48 -7.60
N THR A 133 4.55 -13.78 -8.42
CA THR A 133 5.85 -14.32 -8.01
C THR A 133 6.91 -13.27 -7.73
N SER A 134 6.57 -11.98 -7.85
CA SER A 134 7.51 -10.90 -7.59
C SER A 134 7.98 -10.88 -6.14
N LYS A 135 9.24 -10.46 -5.93
CA LYS A 135 9.96 -10.50 -4.65
C LYS A 135 10.68 -9.19 -4.39
N ILE A 136 11.10 -9.01 -3.14
CA ILE A 136 12.02 -7.94 -2.74
C ILE A 136 13.29 -8.52 -2.14
N MET A 137 14.39 -7.78 -2.21
CA MET A 137 15.60 -8.10 -1.48
C MET A 137 15.52 -7.55 -0.06
N LYS A 138 15.65 -8.43 0.95
CA LYS A 138 15.69 -8.05 2.38
C LYS A 138 16.79 -7.02 2.59
N TRP A 139 16.49 -5.95 3.30
CA TRP A 139 17.38 -4.82 3.57
C TRP A 139 17.80 -3.99 2.33
N GLY A 140 17.37 -4.36 1.12
CA GLY A 140 17.72 -3.69 -0.13
C GLY A 140 19.21 -3.74 -0.43
N MET A 141 19.71 -2.77 -1.19
CA MET A 141 21.13 -2.66 -1.55
C MET A 141 22.04 -2.48 -0.35
N SER A 142 21.54 -2.02 0.79
CA SER A 142 22.35 -2.00 2.02
C SER A 142 22.88 -3.38 2.40
N ALA A 143 22.15 -4.46 2.06
CA ALA A 143 22.62 -5.82 2.26
C ALA A 143 23.58 -6.30 1.17
N TRP A 144 23.77 -5.52 0.09
CA TRP A 144 24.69 -5.87 -0.98
C TRP A 144 26.14 -5.50 -0.64
N GLY A 145 26.32 -4.44 0.14
CA GLY A 145 27.66 -4.06 0.59
C GLY A 145 27.69 -2.71 1.32
N PRO A 146 28.81 -2.43 2.02
CA PRO A 146 28.99 -1.21 2.83
C PRO A 146 28.83 0.09 2.04
N ALA A 147 29.19 0.10 0.74
CA ALA A 147 29.03 1.28 -0.11
C ALA A 147 27.57 1.71 -0.30
N PHE A 148 26.62 0.79 -0.09
CA PHE A 148 25.19 1.01 -0.24
C PHE A 148 24.47 1.16 1.09
N ASP A 149 25.16 1.07 2.22
CA ASP A 149 24.56 1.01 3.54
C ASP A 149 23.81 2.29 3.90
N LYS A 150 22.49 2.17 4.04
CA LYS A 150 21.59 3.20 4.57
C LYS A 150 20.91 2.78 5.87
N TRP A 151 21.21 1.56 6.35
CA TRP A 151 20.62 1.04 7.58
C TRP A 151 21.41 1.42 8.82
N SER A 152 22.73 1.32 8.79
CA SER A 152 23.58 1.54 9.98
C SER A 152 23.36 2.90 10.63
N ALA A 153 23.15 3.95 9.83
CA ALA A 153 22.86 5.30 10.35
C ALA A 153 21.41 5.46 10.87
N ASN A 154 20.54 4.46 10.64
CA ASN A 154 19.12 4.53 10.97
C ASN A 154 18.70 3.45 12.01
N VAL A 155 19.62 2.67 12.51
CA VAL A 155 19.38 1.84 13.71
C VAL A 155 19.50 2.73 14.94
N SER A 156 18.50 2.71 15.81
CA SER A 156 18.53 3.48 17.05
C SER A 156 17.68 2.84 18.14
N ASP A 157 17.86 3.34 19.37
CA ASP A 157 17.11 2.92 20.55
C ASP A 157 16.26 4.06 21.13
N GLN A 158 15.80 4.99 20.27
CA GLN A 158 15.07 6.18 20.69
C GLN A 158 13.74 5.91 21.43
N ALA A 159 13.20 4.70 21.31
CA ALA A 159 12.03 4.27 22.07
C ALA A 159 12.39 3.68 23.44
N VAL A 160 13.63 3.27 23.65
CA VAL A 160 14.07 2.73 24.95
C VAL A 160 13.94 3.84 26.01
N ASN A 161 13.16 3.55 27.06
CA ASN A 161 12.80 4.52 28.12
C ASN A 161 11.96 5.73 27.64
N HIS A 162 11.44 5.73 26.41
CA HIS A 162 10.56 6.79 25.95
C HIS A 162 9.18 6.64 26.60
N THR A 163 8.59 7.77 27.05
CA THR A 163 7.28 7.78 27.74
C THR A 163 6.13 7.20 26.94
N ASN A 164 6.20 7.24 25.60
CA ASN A 164 5.21 6.67 24.68
C ASN A 164 5.58 5.29 24.14
N TRP A 165 6.61 4.65 24.68
CA TRP A 165 6.85 3.21 24.46
C TRP A 165 6.37 2.43 25.68
N SER A 166 5.55 1.39 25.47
CA SER A 166 5.01 0.54 26.54
C SER A 166 5.57 -0.86 26.41
N THR A 167 6.10 -1.38 27.50
CA THR A 167 6.50 -2.79 27.65
C THR A 167 5.46 -3.61 28.41
N THR A 168 4.35 -2.98 28.82
CA THR A 168 3.20 -3.67 29.41
C THR A 168 2.17 -3.95 28.32
N ASN A 169 1.41 -5.05 28.45
CA ASN A 169 0.38 -5.41 27.47
C ASN A 169 -0.85 -4.47 27.57
N THR A 170 -0.68 -3.24 27.09
CA THR A 170 -1.72 -2.19 27.06
C THR A 170 -2.11 -1.84 25.63
N ILE A 171 -1.91 -2.77 24.70
CA ILE A 171 -2.30 -2.55 23.29
C ILE A 171 -3.83 -2.42 23.20
N LYS A 172 -4.31 -1.52 22.36
CA LYS A 172 -5.74 -1.25 22.25
C LYS A 172 -6.49 -2.42 21.62
N ALA A 173 -7.67 -2.74 22.17
CA ALA A 173 -8.62 -3.62 21.53
C ALA A 173 -9.12 -3.00 20.20
N PRO A 174 -9.37 -3.82 19.17
CA PRO A 174 -9.94 -3.34 17.91
C PRO A 174 -11.27 -2.59 18.10
N VAL A 175 -11.46 -1.55 17.29
CA VAL A 175 -12.70 -0.74 17.24
C VAL A 175 -13.19 -0.79 15.79
N THR A 176 -14.50 -0.77 15.60
CA THR A 176 -15.11 -0.83 14.26
C THR A 176 -15.40 0.57 13.73
N PHE A 177 -15.02 0.81 12.48
CA PHE A 177 -15.26 2.04 11.70
C PHE A 177 -16.01 1.70 10.40
N SER A 178 -16.43 2.72 9.66
CA SER A 178 -16.84 2.56 8.25
C SER A 178 -15.66 2.19 7.37
N LEU A 179 -15.93 1.57 6.22
CA LEU A 179 -14.92 1.40 5.18
C LEU A 179 -14.68 2.72 4.44
N PRO A 180 -13.53 2.89 3.78
CA PRO A 180 -13.27 4.06 2.95
C PRO A 180 -14.28 4.14 1.79
N THR A 181 -14.65 5.37 1.43
CA THR A 181 -15.32 5.62 0.15
C THR A 181 -14.25 5.89 -0.91
N ILE A 182 -14.22 5.08 -1.96
CA ILE A 182 -13.35 5.31 -3.11
C ILE A 182 -14.17 5.79 -4.31
N THR A 183 -13.52 6.51 -5.20
CA THR A 183 -14.06 6.89 -6.50
C THR A 183 -13.30 6.16 -7.60
N ALA A 184 -14.00 5.80 -8.67
CA ALA A 184 -13.41 5.20 -9.85
C ALA A 184 -14.16 5.68 -11.10
N THR A 185 -13.52 5.65 -12.24
CA THR A 185 -14.15 5.86 -13.54
C THR A 185 -14.64 4.55 -14.15
N ALA A 186 -13.93 3.47 -13.86
CA ALA A 186 -14.30 2.12 -14.24
C ALA A 186 -15.45 1.57 -13.36
N LYS A 187 -16.14 0.56 -13.90
CA LYS A 187 -17.24 -0.12 -13.21
C LYS A 187 -16.88 -1.56 -12.80
N GLU A 188 -15.96 -2.19 -13.53
CA GLU A 188 -15.52 -3.56 -13.28
C GLU A 188 -14.45 -3.62 -12.20
N GLY A 189 -14.52 -4.59 -11.28
CA GLY A 189 -13.61 -4.70 -10.14
C GLY A 189 -12.13 -4.78 -10.54
N SER A 190 -11.81 -5.46 -11.64
CA SER A 190 -10.45 -5.52 -12.18
C SER A 190 -9.93 -4.16 -12.64
N GLU A 191 -10.77 -3.38 -13.30
CA GLU A 191 -10.37 -2.07 -13.83
C GLU A 191 -10.29 -1.03 -12.69
N ILE A 192 -11.22 -1.08 -11.73
CA ILE A 192 -11.14 -0.26 -10.50
C ILE A 192 -9.81 -0.56 -9.78
N LEU A 193 -9.44 -1.83 -9.62
CA LEU A 193 -8.18 -2.23 -9.00
C LEU A 193 -6.98 -1.65 -9.77
N LYS A 194 -6.98 -1.68 -11.11
CA LYS A 194 -5.91 -1.07 -11.92
C LYS A 194 -5.80 0.43 -11.69
N GLU A 195 -6.92 1.16 -11.67
CA GLU A 195 -6.94 2.59 -11.35
C GLU A 195 -6.35 2.85 -9.95
N ARG A 196 -6.74 2.05 -8.95
CA ARG A 196 -6.27 2.19 -7.56
C ARG A 196 -4.78 1.86 -7.40
N VAL A 197 -4.31 0.80 -8.06
CA VAL A 197 -2.88 0.45 -8.11
C VAL A 197 -2.08 1.56 -8.77
N ARG A 198 -2.56 2.12 -9.88
CA ARG A 198 -1.89 3.25 -10.54
C ARG A 198 -1.79 4.45 -9.62
N ALA A 199 -2.89 4.84 -8.97
CA ALA A 199 -2.89 5.94 -8.00
C ALA A 199 -1.93 5.69 -6.82
N ALA A 200 -1.81 4.45 -6.34
CA ALA A 200 -0.85 4.10 -5.30
C ALA A 200 0.61 4.25 -5.79
N LEU A 201 0.93 3.80 -7.01
CA LEU A 201 2.25 3.97 -7.60
C LEU A 201 2.61 5.44 -7.85
N ASP A 202 1.65 6.24 -8.30
CA ASP A 202 1.82 7.69 -8.50
C ASP A 202 2.07 8.41 -7.16
N LYS A 203 1.39 8.00 -6.07
CA LYS A 203 1.62 8.51 -4.71
C LYS A 203 3.00 8.08 -4.18
N GLY A 204 3.45 6.88 -4.50
CA GLY A 204 4.67 6.27 -3.99
C GLY A 204 4.62 5.96 -2.49
N PHE A 205 5.68 5.35 -1.97
CA PHE A 205 5.77 5.02 -0.56
C PHE A 205 5.86 6.27 0.32
N GLN A 206 4.85 6.47 1.13
CA GLN A 206 4.81 7.51 2.16
C GLN A 206 5.22 6.92 3.50
N ASN A 207 5.95 7.69 4.32
CA ASN A 207 6.42 7.20 5.60
C ASN A 207 6.27 8.22 6.73
N VAL A 208 6.30 7.72 7.95
CA VAL A 208 6.39 8.49 9.21
C VAL A 208 7.70 8.12 9.87
N LYS A 209 8.44 9.11 10.38
CA LYS A 209 9.66 8.86 11.16
C LYS A 209 9.30 8.28 12.52
N ALA A 210 10.18 7.44 13.06
CA ALA A 210 9.99 6.87 14.38
C ALA A 210 9.86 7.93 15.49
N VAL A 211 10.64 9.00 15.41
CA VAL A 211 10.56 10.11 16.36
C VAL A 211 9.17 10.78 16.35
N ASP A 212 8.58 10.99 15.18
CA ASP A 212 7.25 11.63 15.07
C ASP A 212 6.17 10.73 15.66
N ALA A 213 6.22 9.42 15.34
CA ALA A 213 5.28 8.43 15.87
C ALA A 213 5.39 8.28 17.41
N LEU A 214 6.60 8.43 17.96
CA LEU A 214 6.83 8.39 19.41
C LEU A 214 6.43 9.69 20.09
N THR A 215 6.73 10.83 19.49
CA THR A 215 6.47 12.14 20.12
C THR A 215 4.98 12.48 20.12
N THR A 216 4.29 12.20 19.04
CA THR A 216 2.87 12.55 18.85
C THR A 216 2.03 11.36 18.38
N PRO A 217 1.98 10.24 19.13
CA PRO A 217 1.30 9.02 18.69
C PRO A 217 -0.21 9.22 18.43
N ALA A 218 -0.82 10.20 19.09
CA ALA A 218 -2.24 10.52 18.92
C ALA A 218 -2.58 11.09 17.53
N ASN A 219 -1.60 11.57 16.76
CA ASN A 219 -1.81 12.07 15.40
C ASN A 219 -2.01 10.95 14.38
N TYR A 220 -1.83 9.70 14.79
CA TYR A 220 -1.84 8.54 13.91
C TYR A 220 -2.75 7.43 14.42
N PHE A 221 -3.30 6.68 13.50
CA PHE A 221 -3.87 5.37 13.78
C PHE A 221 -2.76 4.32 13.64
N LEU A 222 -2.09 4.05 14.76
CA LEU A 222 -0.91 3.18 14.81
C LEU A 222 -1.32 1.70 14.78
N VAL A 223 -0.75 0.92 13.87
CA VAL A 223 -1.00 -0.52 13.74
C VAL A 223 0.29 -1.29 13.94
N ASN A 224 0.41 -1.94 15.08
CA ASN A 224 1.50 -2.90 15.32
C ASN A 224 1.24 -4.17 14.51
N TYR A 225 2.14 -4.48 13.58
CA TYR A 225 2.04 -5.65 12.70
C TYR A 225 2.96 -6.78 13.18
N TRP A 226 2.87 -7.09 14.47
CA TRP A 226 3.59 -8.15 15.16
C TRP A 226 2.64 -9.20 15.72
N THR A 227 3.19 -10.39 16.03
CA THR A 227 2.48 -11.39 16.82
C THR A 227 2.29 -10.91 18.25
N GLU A 228 1.34 -11.49 18.97
CA GLU A 228 1.11 -11.16 20.38
C GLU A 228 2.37 -11.43 21.23
N ALA A 229 3.05 -12.55 20.96
CA ALA A 229 4.30 -12.89 21.65
C ALA A 229 5.39 -11.83 21.45
N ASP A 230 5.53 -11.28 20.25
CA ASP A 230 6.49 -10.23 19.95
C ASP A 230 6.12 -8.90 20.63
N VAL A 231 4.84 -8.54 20.66
CA VAL A 231 4.37 -7.35 21.39
C VAL A 231 4.64 -7.49 22.89
N THR A 232 4.35 -8.66 23.46
CA THR A 232 4.60 -8.95 24.88
C THR A 232 6.10 -8.86 25.20
N LYS A 233 6.95 -9.38 24.32
CA LYS A 233 8.41 -9.39 24.51
C LYS A 233 9.05 -8.01 24.37
N TYR A 234 8.68 -7.25 23.36
CA TYR A 234 9.40 -6.04 22.96
C TYR A 234 8.65 -4.75 23.24
N GLY A 235 7.33 -4.83 23.50
CA GLY A 235 6.50 -3.67 23.73
C GLY A 235 5.90 -3.07 22.44
N HIS A 236 5.33 -1.88 22.56
CA HIS A 236 4.64 -1.19 21.48
C HIS A 236 4.56 0.32 21.74
N ILE A 237 4.27 1.10 20.69
CA ILE A 237 3.94 2.53 20.83
C ILE A 237 2.59 2.64 21.56
N LYS A 238 2.50 3.49 22.59
CA LYS A 238 1.24 3.72 23.31
C LYS A 238 0.13 4.16 22.36
N GLY A 239 -1.03 3.56 22.50
CA GLY A 239 -2.18 3.82 21.64
C GLY A 239 -2.25 3.00 20.36
N ALA A 240 -1.27 2.14 20.10
CA ALA A 240 -1.30 1.25 18.95
C ALA A 240 -2.33 0.12 19.10
N TYR A 241 -2.85 -0.33 17.96
CA TYR A 241 -3.68 -1.53 17.81
C TYR A 241 -2.82 -2.67 17.24
N ARG A 242 -3.11 -3.92 17.60
CA ARG A 242 -2.50 -5.10 16.97
C ARG A 242 -3.53 -5.75 16.04
N LEU A 243 -3.30 -5.67 14.74
CA LEU A 243 -4.28 -6.08 13.73
C LEU A 243 -3.70 -7.04 12.67
N ASN A 244 -2.48 -7.56 12.85
CA ASN A 244 -1.82 -8.38 11.84
C ASN A 244 -2.57 -9.66 11.44
N GLU A 245 -3.39 -10.22 12.32
CA GLU A 245 -4.14 -11.45 12.08
C GLU A 245 -5.52 -11.20 11.47
N THR A 246 -6.06 -9.98 11.66
CA THR A 246 -7.42 -9.61 11.27
C THR A 246 -7.50 -8.78 10.00
N LEU A 247 -6.40 -8.11 9.57
CA LEU A 247 -6.40 -7.30 8.35
C LEU A 247 -6.44 -8.18 7.10
N LYS A 248 -7.63 -8.67 6.79
CA LYS A 248 -7.92 -9.48 5.60
C LYS A 248 -9.33 -9.26 5.11
N LEU A 249 -9.56 -9.43 3.81
CA LEU A 249 -10.88 -9.28 3.18
C LEU A 249 -11.85 -10.36 3.65
N ALA A 250 -11.34 -11.56 3.93
CA ALA A 250 -12.13 -12.68 4.40
C ALA A 250 -12.67 -12.52 5.83
N ASP A 251 -12.13 -11.57 6.60
CA ASP A 251 -12.63 -11.26 7.95
C ASP A 251 -13.76 -10.25 7.89
N ALA A 252 -14.90 -10.54 8.51
CA ALA A 252 -16.09 -9.68 8.48
C ALA A 252 -15.84 -8.29 9.11
N THR A 253 -14.93 -8.21 10.10
CA THR A 253 -14.48 -6.94 10.69
C THR A 253 -13.26 -6.39 9.96
N GLY A 254 -12.30 -7.23 9.65
CA GLY A 254 -11.12 -7.00 8.82
C GLY A 254 -10.65 -5.55 8.77
N PHE A 255 -10.76 -4.96 7.59
CA PHE A 255 -10.37 -3.56 7.37
C PHE A 255 -11.28 -2.53 8.05
N LYS A 256 -12.47 -2.90 8.52
CA LYS A 256 -13.30 -2.02 9.37
C LYS A 256 -12.65 -1.71 10.72
N ASN A 257 -11.62 -2.44 11.11
CA ASN A 257 -10.84 -2.12 12.31
C ASN A 257 -9.87 -0.95 12.12
N LEU A 258 -9.82 -0.34 10.93
CA LEU A 258 -9.00 0.83 10.63
C LEU A 258 -9.87 2.08 10.50
N ASN A 259 -9.42 3.19 11.07
CA ASN A 259 -10.09 4.47 10.94
C ASN A 259 -9.79 5.11 9.57
N PRO A 260 -10.77 5.23 8.64
CA PRO A 260 -10.53 5.79 7.30
C PRO A 260 -10.33 7.31 7.31
N SER A 261 -10.65 7.98 8.42
CA SER A 261 -10.46 9.43 8.57
C SER A 261 -9.11 9.79 9.22
N ALA A 262 -8.28 8.80 9.55
CA ALA A 262 -6.97 9.01 10.17
C ALA A 262 -5.84 8.60 9.25
N VAL A 263 -4.64 9.12 9.51
CA VAL A 263 -3.40 8.60 8.90
C VAL A 263 -3.08 7.26 9.56
N VAL A 264 -3.24 6.17 8.82
CA VAL A 264 -2.96 4.81 9.29
C VAL A 264 -1.46 4.52 9.15
N VAL A 265 -0.82 4.15 10.26
CA VAL A 265 0.62 3.89 10.28
C VAL A 265 0.90 2.47 10.76
N PRO A 266 0.97 1.48 9.84
CA PRO A 266 1.48 0.17 10.19
C PRO A 266 2.97 0.24 10.49
N TYR A 267 3.42 -0.54 11.49
CA TYR A 267 4.82 -0.73 11.78
C TYR A 267 5.16 -2.19 12.12
N CYS A 268 6.33 -2.61 11.70
CA CYS A 268 6.87 -3.95 11.85
C CYS A 268 8.35 -3.87 12.25
N TRP A 269 9.09 -4.97 12.12
CA TRP A 269 10.53 -5.04 12.44
C TRP A 269 11.39 -4.09 11.61
N THR A 270 11.24 -4.14 10.28
CA THR A 270 12.16 -3.54 9.30
C THR A 270 11.53 -2.40 8.52
N GLY A 271 10.26 -2.10 8.71
CA GLY A 271 9.55 -1.19 7.81
C GLY A 271 9.19 -1.80 6.45
N GLN A 272 9.71 -2.98 6.08
CA GLN A 272 9.42 -3.61 4.79
C GLN A 272 8.00 -4.18 4.75
N THR A 273 7.61 -5.03 5.73
CA THR A 273 6.22 -5.52 5.80
C THR A 273 5.23 -4.38 5.99
N SER A 274 5.55 -3.38 6.81
CA SER A 274 4.67 -2.22 6.97
C SER A 274 4.55 -1.38 5.69
N ALA A 275 5.59 -1.31 4.86
CA ALA A 275 5.50 -0.71 3.54
C ALA A 275 4.57 -1.51 2.60
N MET A 276 4.62 -2.86 2.66
CA MET A 276 3.66 -3.72 1.95
C MET A 276 2.22 -3.45 2.41
N VAL A 277 2.00 -3.45 3.72
CA VAL A 277 0.67 -3.18 4.30
C VAL A 277 0.19 -1.79 3.91
N SER A 278 1.05 -0.76 3.98
CA SER A 278 0.66 0.60 3.59
C SER A 278 0.31 0.72 2.10
N ALA A 279 0.99 0.00 1.21
CA ALA A 279 0.65 -0.06 -0.21
C ALA A 279 -0.76 -0.64 -0.42
N TYR A 280 -1.03 -1.77 0.22
CA TYR A 280 -2.33 -2.43 0.13
C TYR A 280 -3.45 -1.53 0.66
N LEU A 281 -3.25 -0.90 1.83
CA LEU A 281 -4.19 0.04 2.41
C LEU A 281 -4.41 1.28 1.52
N THR A 282 -3.37 1.78 0.86
CA THR A 282 -3.48 2.88 -0.10
C THR A 282 -4.35 2.49 -1.29
N VAL A 283 -4.19 1.27 -1.82
CA VAL A 283 -5.07 0.73 -2.87
C VAL A 283 -6.52 0.66 -2.37
N LEU A 284 -6.76 0.22 -1.14
CA LEU A 284 -8.09 0.18 -0.53
C LEU A 284 -8.69 1.56 -0.21
N GLY A 285 -7.93 2.65 -0.33
CA GLY A 285 -8.45 4.01 -0.12
C GLY A 285 -8.15 4.64 1.24
N TYR A 286 -7.33 4.00 2.08
CA TYR A 286 -6.85 4.61 3.32
C TYR A 286 -5.71 5.59 3.07
N ASP A 287 -5.59 6.64 3.89
CA ASP A 287 -4.35 7.41 3.99
C ASP A 287 -3.35 6.62 4.83
N ALA A 288 -2.55 5.78 4.17
CA ALA A 288 -1.61 4.88 4.82
C ALA A 288 -0.15 5.30 4.57
N LYS A 289 0.66 5.22 5.65
CA LYS A 289 2.10 5.50 5.63
C LYS A 289 2.83 4.45 6.44
N GLY A 290 3.95 3.94 5.93
CA GLY A 290 4.76 2.98 6.69
C GLY A 290 5.63 3.69 7.75
N LEU A 291 5.94 3.01 8.87
CA LEU A 291 6.95 3.51 9.79
C LEU A 291 8.34 3.29 9.19
N PHE A 292 9.08 4.38 8.98
CA PHE A 292 10.37 4.33 8.33
C PHE A 292 11.40 3.57 9.16
N PHE A 293 12.08 2.58 8.59
CA PHE A 293 12.98 1.61 9.25
C PHE A 293 12.33 0.74 10.33
N GLY A 294 11.01 0.82 10.53
CA GLY A 294 10.30 0.02 11.53
C GLY A 294 10.90 0.17 12.93
N THR A 295 10.83 -0.92 13.70
CA THR A 295 11.35 -0.93 15.08
C THR A 295 12.87 -1.01 15.17
N ASN A 296 13.59 -1.28 14.07
CA ASN A 296 15.05 -1.10 14.04
C ASN A 296 15.45 0.36 14.33
N ASN A 297 14.62 1.34 13.99
CA ASN A 297 14.85 2.76 14.31
C ASN A 297 14.23 3.16 15.67
N MET A 298 13.81 2.21 16.50
CA MET A 298 13.18 2.46 17.81
C MET A 298 13.88 1.76 18.96
N ILE A 299 14.12 0.45 18.80
CA ILE A 299 14.68 -0.47 19.78
C ILE A 299 15.72 -1.40 19.13
N GLY A 300 16.48 -0.89 18.17
CA GLY A 300 17.29 -1.67 17.24
C GLY A 300 18.28 -2.61 17.91
N THR A 301 18.95 -2.18 18.99
CA THR A 301 19.90 -3.03 19.73
C THR A 301 19.22 -4.07 20.62
N LYS A 302 17.91 -3.94 20.88
CA LYS A 302 17.13 -4.89 21.71
C LYS A 302 16.51 -6.02 20.89
N LEU A 303 16.54 -5.93 19.56
CA LEU A 303 15.94 -6.91 18.67
C LEU A 303 16.85 -8.14 18.54
N GLU A 304 16.29 -9.34 18.77
CA GLU A 304 16.99 -10.62 18.65
C GLU A 304 16.78 -11.30 17.29
N LYS A 305 15.89 -10.74 16.46
CA LYS A 305 15.58 -11.21 15.11
C LYS A 305 15.20 -10.02 14.23
N ASN A 306 15.32 -10.16 12.90
CA ASN A 306 15.03 -9.09 11.94
C ASN A 306 15.68 -7.76 12.32
N SER A 307 16.91 -7.84 12.85
CA SER A 307 17.73 -6.72 13.29
C SER A 307 18.87 -6.49 12.31
N TRP A 308 19.01 -5.26 11.84
CA TRP A 308 20.15 -4.89 10.99
C TRP A 308 21.48 -5.14 11.70
N THR A 309 21.55 -4.87 12.99
CA THR A 309 22.77 -5.08 13.79
C THR A 309 23.24 -6.55 13.75
N LEU A 310 22.30 -7.52 13.74
CA LEU A 310 22.61 -8.94 13.70
C LEU A 310 22.78 -9.50 12.29
N GLU A 311 22.07 -8.93 11.31
CA GLU A 311 21.98 -9.46 9.94
C GLU A 311 22.79 -8.64 8.93
N LYS A 312 23.49 -7.60 9.36
CA LYS A 312 24.36 -6.80 8.50
C LYS A 312 25.41 -7.69 7.82
N PRO A 313 25.53 -7.64 6.48
CA PRO A 313 26.51 -8.48 5.77
C PRO A 313 27.94 -8.10 6.16
N ALA A 314 28.76 -9.12 6.38
CA ALA A 314 30.18 -8.95 6.67
C ALA A 314 31.02 -8.66 5.41
N THR A 315 30.50 -8.98 4.23
CA THR A 315 31.23 -8.93 2.95
C THR A 315 30.52 -8.05 1.94
N ASN A 316 31.28 -7.49 1.03
CA ASN A 316 30.79 -6.74 -0.11
C ASN A 316 30.51 -7.69 -1.28
N LEU A 317 29.30 -7.68 -1.81
CA LEU A 317 28.93 -8.46 -2.98
C LEU A 317 29.32 -7.69 -4.26
N PRO A 318 29.63 -8.39 -5.39
CA PRO A 318 30.08 -7.74 -6.62
C PRO A 318 28.96 -6.88 -7.23
N SER A 319 29.31 -5.67 -7.62
CA SER A 319 28.43 -4.73 -8.35
C SER A 319 29.11 -4.27 -9.62
N VAL A 320 28.32 -3.85 -10.60
CA VAL A 320 28.76 -3.25 -11.86
C VAL A 320 28.33 -1.79 -11.93
N LYS A 321 28.95 -1.01 -12.82
CA LYS A 321 28.62 0.40 -13.09
C LYS A 321 27.93 0.54 -14.43
#